data_db96c832bc9a75eaaae49135d4e936b3
#
_entry.id   db96c832bc9a75eaaae49135d4e936b3
#
_cell.length_a   1.000
_cell.length_b   1.000
_cell.length_c   1.000
_cell.angle_alpha   90.00
_cell.angle_beta   90.00
_cell.angle_gamma   90.00
#
_symmetry.space_group_name_H-M   'P 1'
#
loop_
_entity.id
_entity.type
_entity.pdbx_description
1 polymer ?
#
loop_
_entity_poly.entity_id
_entity_poly.type
_entity_poly.pdbx_seq_one_letter_code
_entity_poly.pdbx_strand_id
1 'polypeptide(L)'
;NAKVMISSGYYHTAMIKNDGSLWMCGQNQIGKLGDGTTTNTSKWKKVMTGVRYVSAGGWHTAIIKNDDSLWMCGQAQAGRLGNGEEGQATPVKIMTNVASVSAGTWHTAILKNDGSLWMCGSNGYGKLGDGTTTSKATPVKIMTDVKKVYCGRENTAIIKKDNSLWVCGLNNYGQIGDGTTTNRYTSVKVMTNVKDVGVSGYF
;
A
#
# COMPACT_ATOMS: atom_id res chain seq x y z
N ASN A 1 1.88 25.97 -5.49
CA ASN A 1 2.92 25.11 -6.08
C ASN A 1 2.38 23.69 -6.22
N ALA A 2 2.02 23.29 -7.44
CA ALA A 2 1.58 21.96 -7.74
C ALA A 2 2.73 20.96 -7.49
N LYS A 3 2.51 20.04 -6.57
CA LYS A 3 3.53 19.06 -6.16
C LYS A 3 3.46 17.88 -7.12
N VAL A 4 4.42 17.77 -8.03
CA VAL A 4 4.60 16.54 -8.81
C VAL A 4 4.82 15.39 -7.81
N MET A 5 4.01 14.36 -7.89
CA MET A 5 4.15 13.17 -7.06
C MET A 5 4.75 12.04 -7.88
N ILE A 6 5.83 11.46 -7.37
CA ILE A 6 6.48 10.27 -7.95
C ILE A 6 6.41 9.15 -6.92
N SER A 7 6.11 7.94 -7.35
CA SER A 7 6.13 6.72 -6.54
C SER A 7 6.78 5.60 -7.33
N SER A 8 7.76 4.93 -6.74
CA SER A 8 8.50 3.82 -7.37
C SER A 8 8.21 2.51 -6.66
N GLY A 9 7.83 1.51 -7.44
CA GLY A 9 7.76 0.11 -7.01
C GLY A 9 9.07 -0.64 -7.34
N TYR A 10 9.04 -1.98 -7.36
CA TYR A 10 10.26 -2.76 -7.63
C TYR A 10 10.79 -2.53 -9.05
N TYR A 11 9.95 -2.50 -10.05
CA TYR A 11 10.36 -2.43 -11.46
C TYR A 11 9.46 -1.51 -12.28
N HIS A 12 8.73 -0.60 -11.66
CA HIS A 12 7.87 0.38 -12.33
C HIS A 12 7.83 1.67 -11.55
N THR A 13 7.54 2.74 -12.26
CA THR A 13 7.44 4.09 -11.68
C THR A 13 6.13 4.73 -12.11
N ALA A 14 5.50 5.40 -11.18
CA ALA A 14 4.28 6.18 -11.36
C ALA A 14 4.55 7.66 -11.08
N MET A 15 3.96 8.54 -11.88
CA MET A 15 4.08 9.99 -11.72
C MET A 15 2.70 10.64 -11.96
N ILE A 16 2.31 11.55 -11.07
CA ILE A 16 1.14 12.40 -11.27
C ILE A 16 1.64 13.78 -11.69
N LYS A 17 1.16 14.25 -12.85
CA LYS A 17 1.42 15.61 -13.34
C LYS A 17 0.48 16.64 -12.68
N ASN A 18 0.80 17.91 -12.84
CA ASN A 18 0.04 19.03 -12.28
C ASN A 18 -1.43 19.08 -12.73
N ASP A 19 -1.73 18.52 -13.91
CA ASP A 19 -3.10 18.39 -14.44
C ASP A 19 -3.90 17.21 -13.87
N GLY A 20 -3.33 16.47 -12.90
CA GLY A 20 -3.93 15.29 -12.30
C GLY A 20 -3.87 14.04 -13.19
N SER A 21 -3.09 14.05 -14.27
CA SER A 21 -2.88 12.87 -15.10
C SER A 21 -1.83 11.94 -14.49
N LEU A 22 -2.15 10.64 -14.41
CA LEU A 22 -1.25 9.59 -13.99
C LEU A 22 -0.50 9.01 -15.20
N TRP A 23 0.82 8.97 -15.10
CA TRP A 23 1.73 8.41 -16.08
C TRP A 23 2.57 7.32 -15.45
N MET A 24 2.81 6.24 -16.18
CA MET A 24 3.57 5.09 -15.68
C MET A 24 4.53 4.55 -16.73
N CYS A 25 5.63 3.95 -16.26
CA CYS A 25 6.61 3.24 -17.08
C CYS A 25 7.26 2.11 -16.29
N GLY A 26 7.94 1.21 -16.99
CA GLY A 26 8.66 0.08 -16.41
C GLY A 26 8.08 -1.28 -16.78
N GLN A 27 8.29 -2.25 -15.89
CA GLN A 27 7.81 -3.62 -16.05
C GLN A 27 6.28 -3.70 -15.93
N ASN A 28 5.65 -4.48 -16.84
CA ASN A 28 4.20 -4.62 -16.89
C ASN A 28 3.68 -6.05 -17.11
N GLN A 29 4.53 -7.05 -16.99
CA GLN A 29 4.17 -8.46 -17.27
C GLN A 29 2.92 -8.98 -16.54
N ILE A 30 2.51 -8.28 -15.46
CA ILE A 30 1.34 -8.61 -14.64
C ILE A 30 0.33 -7.46 -14.60
N GLY A 31 0.39 -6.52 -15.54
CA GLY A 31 -0.57 -5.42 -15.65
C GLY A 31 -0.44 -4.29 -14.62
N LYS A 32 0.69 -4.18 -13.90
CA LYS A 32 0.84 -3.20 -12.81
C LYS A 32 0.94 -1.75 -13.26
N LEU A 33 1.12 -1.47 -14.56
CA LEU A 33 1.03 -0.12 -15.13
C LEU A 33 -0.43 0.32 -15.35
N GLY A 34 -1.38 -0.61 -15.37
CA GLY A 34 -2.80 -0.27 -15.51
C GLY A 34 -3.19 0.30 -16.87
N ASP A 35 -2.40 0.07 -17.91
CA ASP A 35 -2.64 0.57 -19.28
C ASP A 35 -3.48 -0.39 -20.15
N GLY A 36 -4.07 -1.42 -19.54
CA GLY A 36 -4.85 -2.45 -20.22
C GLY A 36 -4.00 -3.53 -20.89
N THR A 37 -2.66 -3.46 -20.75
CA THR A 37 -1.73 -4.41 -21.35
C THR A 37 -0.85 -5.10 -20.33
N THR A 38 -0.07 -6.08 -20.75
CA THR A 38 0.98 -6.71 -19.95
C THR A 38 2.37 -6.49 -20.57
N THR A 39 2.50 -5.49 -21.44
CA THR A 39 3.74 -5.18 -22.16
C THR A 39 4.56 -4.13 -21.38
N ASN A 40 5.85 -4.43 -21.14
CA ASN A 40 6.77 -3.49 -20.54
C ASN A 40 6.96 -2.25 -21.42
N THR A 41 7.21 -1.10 -20.81
CA THR A 41 7.50 0.13 -21.55
C THR A 41 8.60 0.95 -20.90
N SER A 42 9.59 1.37 -21.69
CA SER A 42 10.61 2.33 -21.28
C SER A 42 10.16 3.79 -21.47
N LYS A 43 8.98 4.01 -22.07
CA LYS A 43 8.40 5.33 -22.27
C LYS A 43 7.23 5.55 -21.30
N TRP A 44 7.08 6.78 -20.83
CA TRP A 44 5.94 7.17 -20.02
C TRP A 44 4.64 7.04 -20.82
N LYS A 45 3.70 6.28 -20.27
CA LYS A 45 2.33 6.14 -20.80
C LYS A 45 1.35 6.80 -19.86
N LYS A 46 0.41 7.57 -20.40
CA LYS A 46 -0.74 8.09 -19.66
C LYS A 46 -1.73 6.96 -19.40
N VAL A 47 -2.12 6.79 -18.14
CA VAL A 47 -2.98 5.68 -17.70
C VAL A 47 -4.37 6.20 -17.30
N MET A 48 -4.44 7.31 -16.59
CA MET A 48 -5.67 7.78 -15.96
C MET A 48 -5.62 9.31 -15.76
N THR A 49 -6.79 9.93 -15.57
CA THR A 49 -6.93 11.35 -15.19
C THR A 49 -7.70 11.49 -13.88
N GLY A 50 -7.64 12.68 -13.27
CA GLY A 50 -8.32 12.97 -12.01
C GLY A 50 -7.71 12.21 -10.83
N VAL A 51 -6.40 11.99 -10.85
CA VAL A 51 -5.64 11.27 -9.81
C VAL A 51 -4.98 12.27 -8.87
N ARG A 52 -5.13 12.06 -7.56
CA ARG A 52 -4.49 12.88 -6.53
C ARG A 52 -3.38 12.17 -5.76
N TYR A 53 -3.35 10.83 -5.79
CA TYR A 53 -2.36 10.04 -5.06
C TYR A 53 -2.10 8.70 -5.77
N VAL A 54 -0.86 8.24 -5.74
CA VAL A 54 -0.45 6.92 -6.24
C VAL A 54 0.58 6.30 -5.32
N SER A 55 0.47 5.00 -5.10
CA SER A 55 1.47 4.20 -4.38
C SER A 55 1.82 2.97 -5.21
N ALA A 56 3.06 2.91 -5.67
CA ALA A 56 3.62 1.79 -6.42
C ALA A 56 4.23 0.78 -5.44
N GLY A 57 3.65 -0.42 -5.36
CA GLY A 57 4.14 -1.53 -4.55
C GLY A 57 5.15 -2.42 -5.29
N GLY A 58 5.44 -3.60 -4.74
CA GLY A 58 6.32 -4.55 -5.42
C GLY A 58 5.72 -5.05 -6.75
N TRP A 59 4.45 -5.45 -6.72
CA TRP A 59 3.79 -6.16 -7.82
C TRP A 59 2.43 -5.58 -8.21
N HIS A 60 2.03 -4.47 -7.62
CA HIS A 60 0.75 -3.82 -7.85
C HIS A 60 0.87 -2.31 -7.69
N THR A 61 -0.14 -1.60 -8.14
CA THR A 61 -0.24 -0.14 -8.01
C THR A 61 -1.59 0.24 -7.44
N ALA A 62 -1.58 1.11 -6.44
CA ALA A 62 -2.75 1.68 -5.81
C ALA A 62 -2.90 3.16 -6.19
N ILE A 63 -4.10 3.57 -6.59
CA ILE A 63 -4.39 4.88 -7.17
C ILE A 63 -5.61 5.47 -6.45
N ILE A 64 -5.50 6.70 -5.95
CA ILE A 64 -6.64 7.43 -5.39
C ILE A 64 -7.00 8.58 -6.32
N LYS A 65 -8.26 8.64 -6.73
CA LYS A 65 -8.81 9.71 -7.55
C LYS A 65 -9.24 10.91 -6.69
N ASN A 66 -9.55 12.02 -7.35
CA ASN A 66 -10.01 13.26 -6.69
C ASN A 66 -11.33 13.09 -5.92
N ASP A 67 -12.13 12.07 -6.24
CA ASP A 67 -13.37 11.69 -5.55
C ASP A 67 -13.17 10.76 -4.35
N ASP A 68 -11.91 10.60 -3.89
CA ASP A 68 -11.50 9.69 -2.82
C ASP A 68 -11.79 8.20 -3.09
N SER A 69 -12.01 7.82 -4.34
CA SER A 69 -12.09 6.41 -4.72
C SER A 69 -10.71 5.80 -4.90
N LEU A 70 -10.51 4.59 -4.34
CA LEU A 70 -9.31 3.77 -4.50
C LEU A 70 -9.49 2.82 -5.68
N TRP A 71 -8.50 2.79 -6.56
CA TRP A 71 -8.38 1.91 -7.72
C TRP A 71 -7.07 1.15 -7.66
N MET A 72 -7.05 -0.11 -8.08
CA MET A 72 -5.85 -0.93 -8.05
C MET A 72 -5.68 -1.75 -9.33
N CYS A 73 -4.41 -2.00 -9.70
CA CYS A 73 -4.03 -2.87 -10.80
C CYS A 73 -2.74 -3.63 -10.50
N GLY A 74 -2.46 -4.66 -11.28
CA GLY A 74 -1.30 -5.52 -11.12
C GLY A 74 -1.66 -6.92 -10.63
N GLN A 75 -0.74 -7.55 -9.90
CA GLN A 75 -0.90 -8.90 -9.39
C GLN A 75 -1.83 -8.94 -8.18
N ALA A 76 -2.82 -9.85 -8.18
CA ALA A 76 -3.74 -10.04 -7.07
C ALA A 76 -3.36 -11.18 -6.11
N GLN A 77 -2.29 -11.94 -6.39
CA GLN A 77 -1.87 -13.08 -5.57
C GLN A 77 -1.90 -12.74 -4.07
N ALA A 78 -2.45 -13.65 -3.26
CA ALA A 78 -2.69 -13.48 -1.84
C ALA A 78 -3.63 -12.32 -1.47
N GLY A 79 -4.38 -11.77 -2.44
CA GLY A 79 -5.41 -10.75 -2.19
C GLY A 79 -4.91 -9.30 -2.11
N ARG A 80 -3.69 -9.00 -2.56
CA ARG A 80 -3.10 -7.64 -2.40
C ARG A 80 -3.85 -6.51 -3.10
N LEU A 81 -4.68 -6.82 -4.12
CA LEU A 81 -5.57 -5.84 -4.75
C LEU A 81 -6.85 -5.59 -3.97
N GLY A 82 -7.23 -6.52 -3.08
CA GLY A 82 -8.44 -6.38 -2.29
C GLY A 82 -9.76 -6.56 -3.06
N ASN A 83 -9.71 -7.08 -4.28
CA ASN A 83 -10.89 -7.30 -5.13
C ASN A 83 -11.41 -8.76 -5.10
N GLY A 84 -10.75 -9.64 -4.36
CA GLY A 84 -11.10 -11.07 -4.28
C GLY A 84 -10.79 -11.89 -5.53
N GLU A 85 -10.21 -11.29 -6.56
CA GLU A 85 -10.03 -11.85 -7.90
C GLU A 85 -8.55 -11.97 -8.29
N GLU A 86 -8.32 -12.46 -9.51
CA GLU A 86 -7.01 -12.51 -10.13
C GLU A 86 -6.54 -11.12 -10.60
N GLY A 87 -5.26 -11.04 -11.03
CA GLY A 87 -4.60 -9.82 -11.41
C GLY A 87 -5.31 -9.00 -12.48
N GLN A 88 -5.20 -7.69 -12.40
CA GLN A 88 -5.88 -6.71 -13.24
C GLN A 88 -4.87 -5.86 -14.01
N ALA A 89 -4.93 -5.91 -15.35
CA ALA A 89 -4.13 -5.03 -16.21
C ALA A 89 -4.77 -3.65 -16.41
N THR A 90 -6.04 -3.49 -16.01
CA THR A 90 -6.77 -2.21 -15.97
C THR A 90 -7.14 -1.90 -14.53
N PRO A 91 -7.00 -0.68 -14.03
CA PRO A 91 -7.37 -0.34 -12.66
C PRO A 91 -8.84 -0.64 -12.38
N VAL A 92 -9.10 -1.37 -11.29
CA VAL A 92 -10.46 -1.67 -10.79
C VAL A 92 -10.71 -0.92 -9.50
N LYS A 93 -11.96 -0.45 -9.30
CA LYS A 93 -12.37 0.26 -8.09
C LYS A 93 -12.53 -0.71 -6.92
N ILE A 94 -11.87 -0.38 -5.80
CA ILE A 94 -11.87 -1.22 -4.59
C ILE A 94 -12.74 -0.63 -3.50
N MET A 95 -12.61 0.68 -3.25
CA MET A 95 -13.21 1.32 -2.07
C MET A 95 -13.44 2.81 -2.32
N THR A 96 -14.26 3.44 -1.48
CA THR A 96 -14.50 4.89 -1.46
C THR A 96 -14.14 5.50 -0.11
N ASN A 97 -14.09 6.83 -0.04
CA ASN A 97 -13.74 7.59 1.16
C ASN A 97 -12.34 7.23 1.69
N VAL A 98 -11.37 7.10 0.78
CA VAL A 98 -9.98 6.72 1.09
C VAL A 98 -9.13 7.99 1.18
N ALA A 99 -8.51 8.22 2.35
CA ALA A 99 -7.59 9.32 2.60
C ALA A 99 -6.21 9.08 1.99
N SER A 100 -5.65 7.88 2.23
CA SER A 100 -4.34 7.47 1.72
C SER A 100 -4.26 5.95 1.59
N VAL A 101 -3.27 5.48 0.83
CA VAL A 101 -2.98 4.06 0.62
C VAL A 101 -1.48 3.85 0.61
N SER A 102 -1.01 2.73 1.14
CA SER A 102 0.37 2.28 1.04
C SER A 102 0.41 0.88 0.45
N ALA A 103 1.00 0.77 -0.73
CA ALA A 103 1.23 -0.50 -1.40
C ALA A 103 2.61 -1.04 -0.99
N GLY A 104 2.63 -2.13 -0.23
CA GLY A 104 3.86 -2.85 0.12
C GLY A 104 4.29 -3.82 -0.99
N THR A 105 5.18 -4.75 -0.65
CA THR A 105 5.55 -5.80 -1.62
C THR A 105 4.40 -6.77 -1.85
N TRP A 106 3.75 -7.22 -0.76
CA TRP A 106 2.82 -8.34 -0.78
C TRP A 106 1.44 -8.00 -0.19
N HIS A 107 1.26 -6.80 0.34
CA HIS A 107 0.04 -6.38 1.04
C HIS A 107 -0.23 -4.90 0.79
N THR A 108 -1.42 -4.47 1.14
CA THR A 108 -1.88 -3.09 0.96
C THR A 108 -2.55 -2.60 2.23
N ALA A 109 -2.17 -1.41 2.67
CA ALA A 109 -2.82 -0.67 3.75
C ALA A 109 -3.65 0.48 3.17
N ILE A 110 -4.90 0.58 3.61
CA ILE A 110 -5.88 1.56 3.15
C ILE A 110 -6.35 2.36 4.36
N LEU A 111 -6.04 3.64 4.39
CA LEU A 111 -6.52 4.57 5.41
C LEU A 111 -7.73 5.32 4.90
N LYS A 112 -8.85 5.21 5.56
CA LYS A 112 -10.08 5.94 5.22
C LYS A 112 -10.12 7.33 5.84
N ASN A 113 -10.98 8.20 5.31
CA ASN A 113 -11.18 9.57 5.79
C ASN A 113 -11.64 9.65 7.25
N ASP A 114 -12.30 8.61 7.76
CA ASP A 114 -12.72 8.49 9.16
C ASP A 114 -11.58 8.09 10.12
N GLY A 115 -10.38 7.83 9.60
CA GLY A 115 -9.23 7.37 10.37
C GLY A 115 -9.20 5.86 10.62
N SER A 116 -10.09 5.08 10.02
CA SER A 116 -10.03 3.62 10.09
C SER A 116 -8.99 3.07 9.10
N LEU A 117 -8.18 2.12 9.58
CA LEU A 117 -7.18 1.38 8.80
C LEU A 117 -7.77 0.05 8.35
N TRP A 118 -7.66 -0.24 7.07
CA TRP A 118 -8.06 -1.49 6.44
C TRP A 118 -6.86 -2.10 5.72
N MET A 119 -6.75 -3.44 5.77
CA MET A 119 -5.62 -4.16 5.21
C MET A 119 -6.08 -5.34 4.35
N CYS A 120 -5.32 -5.64 3.29
CA CYS A 120 -5.50 -6.85 2.49
C CYS A 120 -4.16 -7.33 1.94
N GLY A 121 -4.12 -8.57 1.45
CA GLY A 121 -2.93 -9.17 0.89
C GLY A 121 -2.33 -10.29 1.74
N SER A 122 -1.06 -10.58 1.50
CA SER A 122 -0.30 -11.62 2.19
C SER A 122 -0.14 -11.32 3.68
N ASN A 123 -0.28 -12.34 4.53
CA ASN A 123 -0.21 -12.22 5.98
C ASN A 123 0.72 -13.24 6.68
N GLY A 124 1.60 -13.91 5.96
CA GLY A 124 2.41 -15.02 6.48
C GLY A 124 3.19 -14.74 7.77
N TYR A 125 3.57 -13.49 8.04
CA TYR A 125 4.25 -13.07 9.28
C TYR A 125 3.42 -12.11 10.12
N GLY A 126 2.10 -12.04 9.88
CA GLY A 126 1.20 -11.15 10.64
C GLY A 126 1.27 -9.68 10.23
N LYS A 127 1.78 -9.37 9.02
CA LYS A 127 1.96 -7.98 8.55
C LYS A 127 0.66 -7.18 8.37
N LEU A 128 -0.51 -7.85 8.35
CA LEU A 128 -1.81 -7.19 8.35
C LEU A 128 -2.24 -6.73 9.76
N GLY A 129 -1.66 -7.30 10.81
CA GLY A 129 -1.95 -6.90 12.19
C GLY A 129 -3.33 -7.32 12.71
N ASP A 130 -3.97 -8.31 12.09
CA ASP A 130 -5.32 -8.81 12.44
C ASP A 130 -5.31 -9.95 13.45
N GLY A 131 -4.17 -10.29 14.05
CA GLY A 131 -3.99 -11.39 14.99
C GLY A 131 -3.82 -12.77 14.34
N THR A 132 -3.80 -12.84 13.00
CA THR A 132 -3.68 -14.08 12.24
C THR A 132 -2.47 -14.08 11.32
N THR A 133 -2.22 -15.22 10.67
CA THR A 133 -1.26 -15.34 9.56
C THR A 133 -1.96 -15.63 8.23
N THR A 134 -3.29 -15.56 8.20
CA THR A 134 -4.09 -15.86 7.01
C THR A 134 -4.21 -14.64 6.12
N SER A 135 -3.84 -14.77 4.84
CA SER A 135 -3.98 -13.71 3.83
C SER A 135 -5.44 -13.31 3.64
N LYS A 136 -5.68 -12.05 3.29
CA LYS A 136 -7.02 -11.49 3.09
C LYS A 136 -7.21 -11.06 1.64
N ALA A 137 -8.15 -11.69 0.94
CA ALA A 137 -8.48 -11.39 -0.45
C ALA A 137 -9.27 -10.07 -0.61
N THR A 138 -9.91 -9.61 0.47
CA THR A 138 -10.64 -8.34 0.56
C THR A 138 -10.18 -7.54 1.77
N PRO A 139 -10.28 -6.20 1.75
CA PRO A 139 -9.86 -5.37 2.87
C PRO A 139 -10.62 -5.70 4.15
N VAL A 140 -9.88 -5.91 5.25
CA VAL A 140 -10.42 -6.10 6.60
C VAL A 140 -10.03 -4.92 7.48
N LYS A 141 -10.95 -4.48 8.34
CA LYS A 141 -10.69 -3.37 9.29
C LYS A 141 -9.77 -3.85 10.42
N ILE A 142 -8.69 -3.11 10.67
CA ILE A 142 -7.67 -3.46 11.67
C ILE A 142 -7.79 -2.59 12.92
N MET A 143 -7.84 -1.27 12.75
CA MET A 143 -7.91 -0.33 13.86
C MET A 143 -8.50 1.01 13.47
N THR A 144 -8.68 1.90 14.45
CA THR A 144 -9.13 3.28 14.29
C THR A 144 -8.09 4.27 14.78
N ASP A 145 -8.37 5.57 14.59
CA ASP A 145 -7.51 6.67 15.03
C ASP A 145 -6.12 6.66 14.38
N VAL A 146 -6.04 6.15 13.15
CA VAL A 146 -4.82 6.15 12.38
C VAL A 146 -4.64 7.47 11.66
N LYS A 147 -3.40 7.98 11.68
CA LYS A 147 -2.95 9.21 11.00
C LYS A 147 -2.16 8.92 9.75
N LYS A 148 -1.27 7.91 9.80
CA LYS A 148 -0.42 7.48 8.67
C LYS A 148 -0.16 5.98 8.75
N VAL A 149 0.08 5.34 7.59
CA VAL A 149 0.46 3.93 7.51
C VAL A 149 1.46 3.74 6.38
N TYR A 150 2.42 2.83 6.60
CA TYR A 150 3.46 2.49 5.66
C TYR A 150 3.64 0.97 5.61
N CYS A 151 3.58 0.40 4.41
CA CYS A 151 3.81 -1.01 4.15
C CYS A 151 5.23 -1.21 3.62
N GLY A 152 6.00 -2.04 4.30
CA GLY A 152 7.28 -2.57 3.81
C GLY A 152 7.09 -3.86 3.01
N ARG A 153 8.09 -4.73 3.06
CA ARG A 153 8.01 -6.07 2.47
C ARG A 153 7.21 -7.02 3.37
N GLU A 154 7.60 -7.12 4.64
CA GLU A 154 7.04 -8.08 5.61
C GLU A 154 6.53 -7.40 6.89
N ASN A 155 6.48 -6.07 6.92
CA ASN A 155 6.09 -5.26 8.07
C ASN A 155 5.13 -4.17 7.67
N THR A 156 4.36 -3.71 8.65
CA THR A 156 3.52 -2.51 8.55
C THR A 156 3.80 -1.60 9.73
N ALA A 157 4.10 -0.33 9.46
CA ALA A 157 4.27 0.71 10.45
C ALA A 157 3.09 1.67 10.43
N ILE A 158 2.53 1.97 11.60
CA ILE A 158 1.29 2.74 11.76
C ILE A 158 1.53 3.87 12.75
N ILE A 159 1.25 5.11 12.36
CA ILE A 159 1.26 6.26 13.25
C ILE A 159 -0.20 6.62 13.56
N LYS A 160 -0.56 6.60 14.84
CA LYS A 160 -1.89 7.00 15.31
C LYS A 160 -2.01 8.52 15.46
N LYS A 161 -3.23 9.01 15.65
CA LYS A 161 -3.51 10.45 15.82
C LYS A 161 -2.83 11.06 17.06
N ASP A 162 -2.54 10.23 18.07
CA ASP A 162 -1.78 10.62 19.27
C ASP A 162 -0.24 10.64 19.05
N ASN A 163 0.21 10.47 17.81
CA ASN A 163 1.60 10.35 17.38
C ASN A 163 2.35 9.14 17.97
N SER A 164 1.64 8.11 18.42
CA SER A 164 2.27 6.84 18.79
C SER A 164 2.54 6.00 17.53
N LEU A 165 3.70 5.33 17.51
CA LEU A 165 4.10 4.37 16.47
C LEU A 165 3.75 2.95 16.90
N TRP A 166 3.07 2.24 16.01
CA TRP A 166 2.69 0.84 16.16
C TRP A 166 3.23 0.06 14.97
N VAL A 167 3.75 -1.14 15.20
CA VAL A 167 4.36 -1.98 14.15
C VAL A 167 3.88 -3.43 14.29
N CYS A 168 3.72 -4.12 13.16
CA CYS A 168 3.44 -5.56 13.09
C CYS A 168 4.18 -6.21 11.93
N GLY A 169 4.26 -7.55 11.94
CA GLY A 169 4.89 -8.36 10.92
C GLY A 169 6.14 -9.08 11.40
N LEU A 170 7.07 -9.31 10.47
CA LEU A 170 8.32 -10.03 10.67
C LEU A 170 9.25 -9.30 11.66
N ASN A 171 9.85 -10.05 12.61
CA ASN A 171 10.74 -9.49 13.64
C ASN A 171 11.99 -10.32 13.93
N ASN A 172 12.37 -11.25 13.07
CA ASN A 172 13.48 -12.19 13.32
C ASN A 172 14.83 -11.50 13.59
N TYR A 173 14.97 -10.23 13.21
CA TYR A 173 16.16 -9.41 13.42
C TYR A 173 15.92 -8.22 14.35
N GLY A 174 14.79 -8.19 15.06
CA GLY A 174 14.43 -7.06 15.93
C GLY A 174 13.97 -5.80 15.19
N GLN A 175 13.59 -5.91 13.92
CA GLN A 175 13.22 -4.76 13.05
C GLN A 175 11.95 -4.03 13.48
N ILE A 176 11.14 -4.61 14.36
CA ILE A 176 9.98 -3.95 14.98
C ILE A 176 10.42 -2.93 16.04
N GLY A 177 11.54 -3.20 16.75
CA GLY A 177 12.05 -2.29 17.76
C GLY A 177 11.33 -2.37 19.11
N ASP A 178 10.67 -3.50 19.42
CA ASP A 178 9.93 -3.74 20.67
C ASP A 178 10.77 -4.46 21.75
N GLY A 179 12.09 -4.59 21.55
CA GLY A 179 13.00 -5.28 22.46
C GLY A 179 13.01 -6.80 22.31
N THR A 180 12.33 -7.36 21.30
CA THR A 180 12.25 -8.79 21.03
C THR A 180 12.64 -9.13 19.58
N THR A 181 12.75 -10.42 19.28
CA THR A 181 12.90 -10.94 17.92
C THR A 181 11.70 -11.81 17.51
N THR A 182 10.57 -11.65 18.20
CA THR A 182 9.34 -12.41 17.94
C THR A 182 8.44 -11.67 16.97
N ASN A 183 7.95 -12.34 15.93
CA ASN A 183 6.99 -11.78 14.98
C ASN A 183 5.73 -11.26 15.69
N ARG A 184 5.17 -10.16 15.24
CA ARG A 184 3.96 -9.57 15.80
C ARG A 184 2.80 -9.71 14.84
N TYR A 185 1.83 -10.54 15.22
CA TYR A 185 0.60 -10.79 14.44
C TYR A 185 -0.47 -9.73 14.71
N THR A 186 -0.35 -8.99 15.80
CA THR A 186 -1.07 -7.76 16.12
C THR A 186 -0.09 -6.61 16.25
N SER A 187 -0.52 -5.40 15.91
CA SER A 187 0.35 -4.23 16.04
C SER A 187 0.70 -3.95 17.50
N VAL A 188 1.97 -3.74 17.80
CA VAL A 188 2.48 -3.38 19.12
C VAL A 188 2.97 -1.93 19.12
N LYS A 189 2.73 -1.21 20.21
CA LYS A 189 3.22 0.15 20.39
C LYS A 189 4.72 0.11 20.70
N VAL A 190 5.52 0.78 19.89
CA VAL A 190 6.99 0.79 20.04
C VAL A 190 7.55 2.15 20.44
N MET A 191 6.85 3.25 20.15
CA MET A 191 7.35 4.59 20.42
C MET A 191 6.21 5.61 20.54
N THR A 192 6.50 6.74 21.18
CA THR A 192 5.60 7.90 21.26
C THR A 192 6.24 9.13 20.63
N ASN A 193 5.43 10.15 20.33
CA ASN A 193 5.88 11.42 19.77
C ASN A 193 6.61 11.27 18.41
N VAL A 194 6.09 10.41 17.55
CA VAL A 194 6.65 10.12 16.22
C VAL A 194 6.01 11.03 15.17
N LYS A 195 6.82 11.78 14.44
CA LYS A 195 6.38 12.66 13.34
C LYS A 195 6.17 11.88 12.05
N ASP A 196 7.11 11.00 11.73
CA ASP A 196 7.11 10.22 10.50
C ASP A 196 8.00 8.98 10.64
N VAL A 197 7.84 7.99 9.74
CA VAL A 197 8.62 6.75 9.69
C VAL A 197 8.87 6.37 8.23
N GLY A 198 10.07 5.89 7.95
CA GLY A 198 10.40 5.26 6.67
C GLY A 198 10.37 3.75 6.82
N VAL A 199 9.80 3.05 5.84
CA VAL A 199 9.90 1.60 5.72
C VAL A 199 10.56 1.27 4.38
N SER A 200 11.45 0.28 4.37
CA SER A 200 12.12 -0.15 3.14
C SER A 200 11.76 -1.58 2.76
N GLY A 201 12.20 -2.02 1.57
CA GLY A 201 11.85 -3.34 1.03
C GLY A 201 12.54 -4.53 1.72
N TYR A 202 13.57 -4.29 2.53
CA TYR A 202 14.32 -5.30 3.28
C TYR A 202 14.50 -4.84 4.73
N PHE A 203 13.48 -5.01 5.51
CA PHE A 203 13.58 -5.09 6.96
C PHE A 203 13.30 -6.49 7.40
#